data_d9392ee5fa9a152ab86e8df4b5893b0b
#
_entry.id   d9392ee5fa9a152ab86e8df4b5893b0b
#
_cell.length_a   1.000
_cell.length_b   1.000
_cell.length_c   1.000
_cell.angle_alpha   90.00
_cell.angle_beta   90.00
_cell.angle_gamma   90.00
#
_symmetry.space_group_name_H-M   'P 1'
#
loop_
_entity.id
_entity.type
_entity.pdbx_description
1 polymer ?
#
loop_
_entity_poly.entity_id
_entity_poly.type
_entity_poly.pdbx_seq_one_letter_code
_entity_poly.pdbx_strand_id
1 'polypeptide(L)'
;MRHGDRARSPAGPVNRPIRRALRRDPYQLLRLGLWSVAETAPALIIGLAIARAIDDGFAAGRPGTGFAWLAVLAGAWLVAAAGARQVVLAVAAIVEPFREDLLGHVVESTLDRSAVSGRGPDTAAVARSNLQVELARDAFASVITVVRSFAFTVVSVVLGLMTLIPQVLVLVLPPFVVGLGLFLLSLPAMARRQRAFLLADERTAQAVTAVTGGLRDIAACVAGDRVAERVGRQVTEQAGAGRSLARVTALRTLSLAVGGWLPVLLVLAGIPWLLRQGAGAGVILGALAYITQSLAPALGNLVEGLGISGVRLRVSLGRILSPDGPARPATGRETARDAGVRLCGVTFAYGPHAEPVISDLDLSVPDGDHIAVVGPSGIGKSTLAALVTGVLRPDAGRILVGGVRADRLDPAHRVLIPQEAYVFRGSLMENLTYLAQASREAVDEAVTAVGLTALVERLGGYSAEIRSGLLSPGERQLVALARAYLTPARLVILDEATCHLDPVAEARAEEAFARRDGTLLVIAHRLTSALRARRILVMDGTSVRLGAHTEMLAASPLYADLVGHWNPTDTQELVP
;
A
#
# COMPACT_ATOMS: atom_id res chain seq x y z
N MET A 1 -0.41 -38.34 16.32
CA MET A 1 -0.24 -37.21 17.26
C MET A 1 -0.62 -35.91 16.54
N ARG A 2 -1.75 -35.32 16.97
CA ARG A 2 -2.35 -34.14 16.33
C ARG A 2 -1.63 -32.89 16.82
N HIS A 3 -0.89 -32.20 15.95
CA HIS A 3 -0.45 -30.82 16.20
C HIS A 3 -1.58 -29.88 15.78
N GLY A 4 -2.21 -29.27 16.77
CA GLY A 4 -3.25 -28.27 16.58
C GLY A 4 -2.68 -26.99 15.97
N ASP A 5 -3.07 -26.72 14.76
CA ASP A 5 -2.87 -25.47 14.06
C ASP A 5 -3.76 -24.40 14.72
N ARG A 6 -3.18 -23.65 15.67
CA ARG A 6 -3.84 -22.47 16.25
C ARG A 6 -3.88 -21.40 15.17
N ALA A 7 -4.98 -21.34 14.44
CA ALA A 7 -5.32 -20.23 13.56
C ALA A 7 -5.10 -18.89 14.29
N ARG A 8 -4.02 -18.20 13.99
CA ARG A 8 -3.75 -16.84 14.46
C ARG A 8 -4.86 -15.94 13.93
N SER A 9 -5.67 -15.43 14.86
CA SER A 9 -6.75 -14.49 14.58
C SER A 9 -6.24 -13.32 13.73
N PRO A 10 -6.85 -13.00 12.57
CA PRO A 10 -6.37 -11.96 11.64
C PRO A 10 -6.59 -10.52 12.15
N ALA A 11 -6.92 -10.31 13.41
CA ALA A 11 -7.19 -9.00 14.00
C ALA A 11 -5.92 -8.22 14.45
N GLY A 12 -4.73 -8.84 14.42
CA GLY A 12 -3.49 -8.23 14.93
C GLY A 12 -2.91 -7.08 14.09
N PRO A 13 -2.78 -7.18 12.76
CA PRO A 13 -2.07 -6.17 11.96
C PRO A 13 -2.87 -4.88 11.75
N VAL A 14 -4.20 -4.94 11.61
CA VAL A 14 -5.06 -3.80 11.28
C VAL A 14 -5.18 -2.77 12.42
N ASN A 15 -5.09 -3.22 13.68
CA ASN A 15 -5.26 -2.34 14.84
C ASN A 15 -3.97 -1.57 15.21
N ARG A 16 -2.79 -1.99 14.71
CA ARG A 16 -1.51 -1.34 15.04
C ARG A 16 -1.39 0.09 14.54
N PRO A 17 -1.68 0.42 13.25
CA PRO A 17 -1.60 1.80 12.76
C PRO A 17 -2.60 2.72 13.46
N ILE A 18 -3.83 2.26 13.72
CA ILE A 18 -4.86 3.03 14.44
C ILE A 18 -4.37 3.38 15.86
N ARG A 19 -3.85 2.38 16.59
CA ARG A 19 -3.32 2.61 17.95
C ARG A 19 -2.11 3.53 17.95
N ARG A 20 -1.23 3.44 16.94
CA ARG A 20 -0.08 4.32 16.79
C ARG A 20 -0.52 5.75 16.56
N ALA A 21 -1.45 5.98 15.63
CA ALA A 21 -2.00 7.31 15.33
C ALA A 21 -2.63 7.96 16.58
N LEU A 22 -3.45 7.22 17.33
CA LEU A 22 -4.09 7.73 18.55
C LEU A 22 -3.12 7.98 19.71
N ARG A 23 -1.94 7.32 19.75
CA ARG A 23 -0.95 7.51 20.81
C ARG A 23 0.17 8.48 20.45
N ARG A 24 0.26 8.91 19.20
CA ARG A 24 1.35 9.76 18.71
C ARG A 24 1.34 11.15 19.36
N ASP A 25 0.15 11.73 19.54
CA ASP A 25 0.00 13.06 20.13
C ASP A 25 -1.16 13.10 21.14
N PRO A 26 -0.87 12.89 22.45
CA PRO A 26 -1.88 12.95 23.49
C PRO A 26 -2.47 14.34 23.68
N TYR A 27 -1.75 15.41 23.33
CA TYR A 27 -2.25 16.79 23.41
C TYR A 27 -3.43 17.01 22.46
N GLN A 28 -3.35 16.50 21.23
CA GLN A 28 -4.47 16.59 20.27
C GLN A 28 -5.70 15.81 20.76
N LEU A 29 -5.52 14.66 21.40
CA LEU A 29 -6.64 13.93 22.01
C LEU A 29 -7.28 14.71 23.16
N LEU A 30 -6.48 15.34 24.02
CA LEU A 30 -7.00 16.20 25.10
C LEU A 30 -7.76 17.40 24.52
N ARG A 31 -7.17 18.09 23.52
CA ARG A 31 -7.81 19.18 22.80
C ARG A 31 -9.13 18.77 22.16
N LEU A 32 -9.16 17.60 21.50
CA LEU A 32 -10.36 17.01 20.92
C LEU A 32 -11.44 16.79 22.00
N GLY A 33 -11.07 16.22 23.15
CA GLY A 33 -11.97 16.01 24.28
C GLY A 33 -12.56 17.32 24.81
N LEU A 34 -11.72 18.32 25.05
CA LEU A 34 -12.15 19.61 25.59
C LEU A 34 -13.16 20.32 24.67
N TRP A 35 -12.86 20.41 23.36
CA TRP A 35 -13.76 21.03 22.39
C TRP A 35 -15.01 20.18 22.13
N SER A 36 -14.97 18.88 22.37
CA SER A 36 -16.14 18.01 22.31
C SER A 36 -17.17 18.35 23.40
N VAL A 37 -16.71 18.74 24.59
CA VAL A 37 -17.61 19.22 25.65
C VAL A 37 -18.32 20.51 25.20
N ALA A 38 -17.60 21.47 24.60
CA ALA A 38 -18.17 22.69 24.09
C ALA A 38 -19.17 22.41 22.95
N GLU A 39 -18.87 21.52 22.02
CA GLU A 39 -19.74 21.14 20.91
C GLU A 39 -21.03 20.48 21.38
N THR A 40 -21.00 19.73 22.50
CA THR A 40 -22.19 19.04 23.04
C THR A 40 -22.97 19.88 24.09
N ALA A 41 -22.58 21.12 24.31
CA ALA A 41 -23.29 22.01 25.25
C ALA A 41 -24.82 22.14 25.00
N PRO A 42 -25.33 22.25 23.75
CA PRO A 42 -26.76 22.22 23.50
C PRO A 42 -27.41 20.92 23.94
N ALA A 43 -26.76 19.77 23.70
CA ALA A 43 -27.29 18.48 24.09
C ALA A 43 -27.37 18.29 25.63
N LEU A 44 -26.55 19.03 26.39
CA LEU A 44 -26.65 19.06 27.85
C LEU A 44 -27.80 19.92 28.36
N ILE A 45 -28.12 21.04 27.68
CA ILE A 45 -28.96 22.11 28.19
C ILE A 45 -30.38 22.09 27.57
N ILE A 46 -30.56 21.53 26.37
CA ILE A 46 -31.81 21.68 25.59
C ILE A 46 -33.07 21.29 26.37
N GLY A 47 -33.10 20.16 27.04
CA GLY A 47 -34.28 19.73 27.78
C GLY A 47 -34.51 20.57 29.05
N LEU A 48 -33.42 20.96 29.75
CA LEU A 48 -33.51 21.83 30.92
C LEU A 48 -33.97 23.22 30.54
N ALA A 49 -33.45 23.81 29.47
CA ALA A 49 -33.83 25.11 28.98
C ALA A 49 -35.31 25.13 28.56
N ILE A 50 -35.80 24.10 27.87
CA ILE A 50 -37.20 23.98 27.49
C ILE A 50 -38.08 23.81 28.73
N ALA A 51 -37.69 22.93 29.66
CA ALA A 51 -38.47 22.73 30.90
C ALA A 51 -38.62 24.02 31.70
N ARG A 52 -37.52 24.72 31.94
CA ARG A 52 -37.50 25.97 32.70
C ARG A 52 -38.18 27.11 31.96
N ALA A 53 -38.04 27.20 30.65
CA ALA A 53 -38.74 28.20 29.85
C ALA A 53 -40.25 28.04 29.94
N ILE A 54 -40.74 26.78 29.99
CA ILE A 54 -42.19 26.52 30.09
C ILE A 54 -42.67 26.65 31.53
N ASP A 55 -42.12 25.89 32.48
CA ASP A 55 -42.65 25.79 33.83
C ASP A 55 -42.42 27.09 34.63
N ASP A 56 -41.19 27.67 34.63
CA ASP A 56 -40.84 28.87 35.40
C ASP A 56 -41.09 30.16 34.64
N GLY A 57 -41.26 30.10 33.29
CA GLY A 57 -41.45 31.24 32.41
C GLY A 57 -42.88 31.38 31.94
N PHE A 58 -43.24 30.72 30.86
CA PHE A 58 -44.51 30.96 30.16
C PHE A 58 -45.71 30.49 30.95
N ALA A 59 -45.68 29.30 31.58
CA ALA A 59 -46.77 28.78 32.40
C ALA A 59 -46.95 29.57 33.71
N ALA A 60 -45.86 30.13 34.26
CA ALA A 60 -45.90 30.99 35.46
C ALA A 60 -46.27 32.46 35.16
N GLY A 61 -46.60 32.80 33.91
CA GLY A 61 -46.90 34.17 33.52
C GLY A 61 -45.71 35.14 33.52
N ARG A 62 -44.49 34.61 33.46
CA ARG A 62 -43.22 35.37 33.46
C ARG A 62 -42.48 35.21 32.14
N PRO A 63 -42.95 35.82 31.03
CA PRO A 63 -42.38 35.58 29.70
C PRO A 63 -40.92 36.01 29.59
N GLY A 64 -40.46 36.99 30.36
CA GLY A 64 -39.02 37.38 30.41
C GLY A 64 -38.10 36.24 30.86
N THR A 65 -38.52 35.44 31.85
CA THR A 65 -37.77 34.27 32.29
C THR A 65 -37.75 33.18 31.18
N GLY A 66 -38.87 32.98 30.49
CA GLY A 66 -38.96 32.06 29.37
C GLY A 66 -37.98 32.43 28.23
N PHE A 67 -37.99 33.70 27.82
CA PHE A 67 -37.05 34.19 26.79
C PHE A 67 -35.58 34.13 27.26
N ALA A 68 -35.30 34.38 28.56
CA ALA A 68 -33.93 34.26 29.09
C ALA A 68 -33.37 32.81 28.93
N TRP A 69 -34.19 31.77 29.22
CA TRP A 69 -33.76 30.36 29.02
C TRP A 69 -33.58 30.00 27.54
N LEU A 70 -34.41 30.56 26.63
CA LEU A 70 -34.20 30.40 25.19
C LEU A 70 -32.91 31.10 24.71
N ALA A 71 -32.59 32.29 25.29
CA ALA A 71 -31.34 32.97 24.99
C ALA A 71 -30.11 32.17 25.50
N VAL A 72 -30.19 31.51 26.65
CA VAL A 72 -29.14 30.57 27.14
C VAL A 72 -28.96 29.42 26.16
N LEU A 73 -30.03 28.83 25.64
CA LEU A 73 -29.97 27.78 24.64
C LEU A 73 -29.35 28.28 23.34
N ALA A 74 -29.71 29.47 22.86
CA ALA A 74 -29.09 30.09 21.69
C ALA A 74 -27.59 30.33 21.89
N GLY A 75 -27.18 30.81 23.07
CA GLY A 75 -25.78 30.94 23.46
C GLY A 75 -25.02 29.59 23.43
N ALA A 76 -25.66 28.52 23.93
CA ALA A 76 -25.09 27.18 23.86
C ALA A 76 -24.84 26.70 22.40
N TRP A 77 -25.75 27.04 21.47
CA TRP A 77 -25.56 26.76 20.04
C TRP A 77 -24.39 27.54 19.42
N LEU A 78 -24.16 28.79 19.83
CA LEU A 78 -22.99 29.55 19.38
C LEU A 78 -21.68 28.95 19.90
N VAL A 79 -21.67 28.54 21.17
CA VAL A 79 -20.50 27.83 21.75
C VAL A 79 -20.26 26.52 21.03
N ALA A 80 -21.32 25.76 20.71
CA ALA A 80 -21.20 24.50 19.98
C ALA A 80 -20.65 24.71 18.55
N ALA A 81 -21.06 25.78 17.86
CA ALA A 81 -20.55 26.12 16.53
C ALA A 81 -19.03 26.41 16.57
N ALA A 82 -18.58 27.18 17.58
CA ALA A 82 -17.13 27.41 17.80
C ALA A 82 -16.40 26.09 18.14
N GLY A 83 -17.02 25.26 19.00
CA GLY A 83 -16.52 23.94 19.36
C GLY A 83 -16.36 23.01 18.15
N ALA A 84 -17.39 22.93 17.30
CA ALA A 84 -17.38 22.09 16.09
C ALA A 84 -16.23 22.45 15.14
N ARG A 85 -15.97 23.77 14.92
CA ARG A 85 -14.81 24.21 14.13
C ARG A 85 -13.49 23.67 14.70
N GLN A 86 -13.29 23.77 16.01
CA GLN A 86 -12.05 23.32 16.65
C GLN A 86 -11.92 21.78 16.66
N VAL A 87 -13.04 21.08 16.77
CA VAL A 87 -13.09 19.62 16.66
C VAL A 87 -12.62 19.16 15.28
N VAL A 88 -13.10 19.79 14.19
CA VAL A 88 -12.64 19.46 12.83
C VAL A 88 -11.13 19.62 12.70
N LEU A 89 -10.57 20.73 13.23
CA LEU A 89 -9.13 20.96 13.20
C LEU A 89 -8.36 19.93 14.04
N ALA A 90 -8.87 19.53 15.21
CA ALA A 90 -8.24 18.52 16.05
C ALA A 90 -8.31 17.12 15.42
N VAL A 91 -9.42 16.76 14.77
CA VAL A 91 -9.55 15.49 14.01
C VAL A 91 -8.58 15.48 12.85
N ALA A 92 -8.48 16.57 12.08
CA ALA A 92 -7.52 16.67 10.98
C ALA A 92 -6.08 16.48 11.47
N ALA A 93 -5.69 17.09 12.58
CA ALA A 93 -4.35 16.94 13.17
C ALA A 93 -4.01 15.49 13.58
N ILE A 94 -5.01 14.65 13.88
CA ILE A 94 -4.83 13.23 14.20
C ILE A 94 -4.80 12.38 12.91
N VAL A 95 -5.58 12.75 11.91
CA VAL A 95 -5.83 11.95 10.71
C VAL A 95 -4.75 12.15 9.64
N GLU A 96 -4.20 13.37 9.50
CA GLU A 96 -3.16 13.61 8.48
C GLU A 96 -1.87 12.82 8.72
N PRO A 97 -1.30 12.74 9.93
CA PRO A 97 -0.14 11.86 10.18
C PRO A 97 -0.43 10.38 9.94
N PHE A 98 -1.67 9.92 10.17
CA PHE A 98 -2.08 8.54 9.84
C PHE A 98 -2.07 8.31 8.32
N ARG A 99 -2.52 9.29 7.53
CA ARG A 99 -2.47 9.25 6.07
C ARG A 99 -1.03 9.18 5.57
N GLU A 100 -0.14 10.02 6.12
CA GLU A 100 1.29 10.03 5.77
C GLU A 100 1.97 8.68 6.05
N ASP A 101 1.72 8.09 7.22
CA ASP A 101 2.24 6.76 7.58
C ASP A 101 1.76 5.67 6.60
N LEU A 102 0.49 5.73 6.17
CA LEU A 102 -0.05 4.79 5.18
C LEU A 102 0.55 4.99 3.79
N LEU A 103 0.72 6.25 3.35
CA LEU A 103 1.36 6.56 2.07
C LEU A 103 2.82 6.07 2.05
N GLY A 104 3.57 6.32 3.10
CA GLY A 104 4.94 5.79 3.26
C GLY A 104 4.96 4.27 3.10
N HIS A 105 4.07 3.56 3.79
CA HIS A 105 3.97 2.10 3.68
C HIS A 105 3.60 1.62 2.27
N VAL A 106 2.68 2.31 1.57
CA VAL A 106 2.32 1.99 0.18
C VAL A 106 3.51 2.20 -0.76
N VAL A 107 4.23 3.30 -0.62
CA VAL A 107 5.42 3.59 -1.44
C VAL A 107 6.49 2.52 -1.20
N GLU A 108 6.86 2.24 0.06
CA GLU A 108 7.82 1.19 0.40
C GLU A 108 7.42 -0.17 -0.14
N SER A 109 6.17 -0.60 0.09
CA SER A 109 5.68 -1.90 -0.39
C SER A 109 5.60 -1.99 -1.92
N THR A 110 5.39 -0.88 -2.62
CA THR A 110 5.37 -0.83 -4.08
C THR A 110 6.78 -0.91 -4.65
N LEU A 111 7.73 -0.18 -4.06
CA LEU A 111 9.14 -0.25 -4.43
C LEU A 111 9.70 -1.67 -4.21
N ASP A 112 9.38 -2.28 -3.07
CA ASP A 112 9.80 -3.65 -2.77
C ASP A 112 9.24 -4.67 -3.77
N ARG A 113 7.97 -4.55 -4.15
CA ARG A 113 7.35 -5.42 -5.17
C ARG A 113 7.96 -5.22 -6.56
N SER A 114 8.18 -3.98 -6.96
CA SER A 114 8.80 -3.66 -8.25
C SER A 114 10.23 -4.21 -8.34
N ALA A 115 11.00 -4.08 -7.24
CA ALA A 115 12.34 -4.63 -7.16
C ALA A 115 12.36 -6.17 -7.31
N VAL A 116 11.41 -6.86 -6.67
CA VAL A 116 11.32 -8.34 -6.74
C VAL A 116 10.78 -8.83 -8.09
N SER A 117 9.83 -8.11 -8.70
CA SER A 117 9.23 -8.54 -9.98
C SER A 117 10.09 -8.24 -11.20
N GLY A 118 11.09 -7.37 -11.08
CA GLY A 118 11.91 -6.89 -12.21
C GLY A 118 11.10 -6.10 -13.26
N ARG A 119 9.82 -5.83 -12.99
CA ARG A 119 8.94 -5.02 -13.84
C ARG A 119 8.81 -3.63 -13.24
N GLY A 120 8.76 -2.62 -14.10
CA GLY A 120 8.48 -1.25 -13.66
C GLY A 120 7.18 -1.18 -12.83
N PRO A 121 7.02 -0.16 -11.96
CA PRO A 121 5.84 -0.03 -11.13
C PRO A 121 4.59 0.08 -12.00
N ASP A 122 3.58 -0.76 -11.75
CA ASP A 122 2.28 -0.63 -12.36
C ASP A 122 1.63 0.69 -11.88
N THR A 123 1.63 1.70 -12.74
CA THR A 123 1.07 3.02 -12.43
C THR A 123 -0.40 2.95 -12.04
N ALA A 124 -1.16 2.01 -12.61
CA ALA A 124 -2.54 1.76 -12.24
C ALA A 124 -2.66 1.14 -10.84
N ALA A 125 -1.72 0.28 -10.43
CA ALA A 125 -1.67 -0.26 -9.08
C ALA A 125 -1.32 0.82 -8.05
N VAL A 126 -0.40 1.72 -8.37
CA VAL A 126 -0.07 2.88 -7.51
C VAL A 126 -1.28 3.81 -7.34
N ALA A 127 -1.96 4.15 -8.44
CA ALA A 127 -3.17 4.98 -8.38
C ALA A 127 -4.28 4.32 -7.55
N ARG A 128 -4.52 3.02 -7.73
CA ARG A 128 -5.47 2.25 -6.90
C ARG A 128 -5.10 2.25 -5.43
N SER A 129 -3.83 2.09 -5.11
CA SER A 129 -3.33 2.10 -3.72
C SER A 129 -3.50 3.47 -3.06
N ASN A 130 -3.23 4.55 -3.80
CA ASN A 130 -3.45 5.91 -3.31
C ASN A 130 -4.94 6.17 -2.99
N LEU A 131 -5.85 5.74 -3.87
CA LEU A 131 -7.29 5.80 -3.61
C LEU A 131 -7.68 5.04 -2.32
N GLN A 132 -7.08 3.86 -2.08
CA GLN A 132 -7.35 3.10 -0.84
C GLN A 132 -6.85 3.84 0.41
N VAL A 133 -5.75 4.58 0.33
CA VAL A 133 -5.26 5.42 1.44
C VAL A 133 -6.22 6.56 1.74
N GLU A 134 -6.72 7.27 0.72
CA GLU A 134 -7.72 8.33 0.92
C GLU A 134 -9.03 7.78 1.51
N LEU A 135 -9.51 6.64 1.03
CA LEU A 135 -10.67 5.96 1.60
C LEU A 135 -10.46 5.54 3.06
N ALA A 136 -9.26 5.09 3.42
CA ALA A 136 -8.91 4.74 4.79
C ALA A 136 -8.83 5.99 5.69
N ARG A 137 -8.24 7.09 5.20
CA ARG A 137 -8.18 8.39 5.87
C ARG A 137 -9.58 8.90 6.21
N ASP A 138 -10.46 8.99 5.20
CA ASP A 138 -11.83 9.51 5.36
C ASP A 138 -12.66 8.63 6.30
N ALA A 139 -12.51 7.31 6.18
CA ALA A 139 -13.17 6.36 7.06
C ALA A 139 -12.66 6.47 8.51
N PHE A 140 -11.38 6.70 8.73
CA PHE A 140 -10.80 6.90 10.06
C PHE A 140 -11.29 8.21 10.70
N ALA A 141 -11.29 9.31 9.94
CA ALA A 141 -11.84 10.59 10.37
C ALA A 141 -13.32 10.46 10.78
N SER A 142 -14.12 9.80 9.95
CA SER A 142 -15.54 9.55 10.21
C SER A 142 -15.75 8.69 11.47
N VAL A 143 -14.99 7.61 11.66
CA VAL A 143 -15.08 6.76 12.86
C VAL A 143 -14.76 7.55 14.13
N ILE A 144 -13.66 8.35 14.13
CA ILE A 144 -13.33 9.21 15.28
C ILE A 144 -14.47 10.18 15.58
N THR A 145 -14.98 10.89 14.56
CA THR A 145 -16.01 11.89 14.72
C THR A 145 -17.30 11.28 15.25
N VAL A 146 -17.75 10.16 14.70
CA VAL A 146 -19.02 9.52 15.07
C VAL A 146 -18.95 8.92 16.48
N VAL A 147 -17.89 8.17 16.81
CA VAL A 147 -17.75 7.54 18.12
C VAL A 147 -17.62 8.58 19.22
N ARG A 148 -16.81 9.62 18.98
CA ARG A 148 -16.65 10.74 19.89
C ARG A 148 -17.96 11.48 20.12
N SER A 149 -18.61 11.93 19.04
CA SER A 149 -19.87 12.68 19.12
C SER A 149 -20.93 11.89 19.88
N PHE A 150 -21.08 10.60 19.57
CA PHE A 150 -21.99 9.73 20.28
C PHE A 150 -21.69 9.66 21.78
N ALA A 151 -20.43 9.41 22.16
CA ALA A 151 -20.04 9.28 23.56
C ALA A 151 -20.34 10.55 24.36
N PHE A 152 -19.93 11.73 23.83
CA PHE A 152 -20.15 13.01 24.51
C PHE A 152 -21.64 13.37 24.57
N THR A 153 -22.40 13.15 23.48
CA THR A 153 -23.85 13.42 23.45
C THR A 153 -24.60 12.55 24.45
N VAL A 154 -24.29 11.23 24.54
CA VAL A 154 -24.94 10.35 25.49
C VAL A 154 -24.64 10.78 26.94
N VAL A 155 -23.40 11.12 27.27
CA VAL A 155 -23.03 11.62 28.59
C VAL A 155 -23.77 12.93 28.89
N SER A 156 -23.81 13.87 27.95
CA SER A 156 -24.53 15.15 28.11
C SER A 156 -26.02 14.95 28.34
N VAL A 157 -26.67 14.08 27.57
CA VAL A 157 -28.09 13.77 27.71
C VAL A 157 -28.38 13.08 29.05
N VAL A 158 -27.56 12.11 29.48
CA VAL A 158 -27.74 11.44 30.78
C VAL A 158 -27.62 12.45 31.92
N LEU A 159 -26.60 13.31 31.89
CA LEU A 159 -26.43 14.37 32.90
C LEU A 159 -27.61 15.37 32.85
N GLY A 160 -28.06 15.77 31.66
CA GLY A 160 -29.23 16.65 31.49
C GLY A 160 -30.52 16.03 32.03
N LEU A 161 -30.79 14.76 31.75
CA LEU A 161 -31.96 14.05 32.30
C LEU A 161 -31.88 13.91 33.82
N MET A 162 -30.69 13.68 34.39
CA MET A 162 -30.50 13.67 35.85
C MET A 162 -30.85 14.98 36.53
N THR A 163 -30.61 16.11 35.88
CA THR A 163 -30.96 17.46 36.43
C THR A 163 -32.44 17.77 36.34
N LEU A 164 -33.20 17.11 35.45
CA LEU A 164 -34.65 17.27 35.33
C LEU A 164 -35.39 16.50 36.44
N ILE A 165 -35.50 15.19 36.26
CA ILE A 165 -36.06 14.22 37.21
C ILE A 165 -35.35 12.89 36.96
N PRO A 166 -34.60 12.34 37.96
CA PRO A 166 -33.87 11.07 37.81
C PRO A 166 -34.73 9.87 37.42
N GLN A 167 -36.01 9.89 37.76
CA GLN A 167 -36.99 8.84 37.44
C GLN A 167 -37.18 8.63 35.92
N VAL A 168 -37.03 9.68 35.10
CA VAL A 168 -37.10 9.55 33.65
C VAL A 168 -36.03 8.64 33.10
N LEU A 169 -34.85 8.54 33.73
CA LEU A 169 -33.80 7.66 33.28
C LEU A 169 -34.23 6.17 33.31
N VAL A 170 -35.11 5.77 34.23
CA VAL A 170 -35.61 4.40 34.31
C VAL A 170 -36.42 4.02 33.05
N LEU A 171 -37.08 4.99 32.43
CA LEU A 171 -37.84 4.79 31.19
C LEU A 171 -36.99 4.89 29.93
N VAL A 172 -35.89 5.69 29.95
CA VAL A 172 -35.09 6.00 28.78
C VAL A 172 -33.87 5.07 28.65
N LEU A 173 -33.15 4.83 29.74
CA LEU A 173 -31.86 4.17 29.67
C LEU A 173 -31.93 2.65 29.33
N PRO A 174 -32.86 1.85 29.88
CA PRO A 174 -32.91 0.42 29.54
C PRO A 174 -33.17 0.15 28.06
N PRO A 175 -34.21 0.71 27.39
CA PRO A 175 -34.43 0.46 25.98
C PRO A 175 -33.30 1.04 25.10
N PHE A 176 -32.69 2.17 25.49
CA PHE A 176 -31.53 2.71 24.81
C PHE A 176 -30.34 1.76 24.87
N VAL A 177 -29.99 1.22 26.03
CA VAL A 177 -28.89 0.25 26.21
C VAL A 177 -29.16 -1.04 25.44
N VAL A 178 -30.42 -1.52 25.43
CA VAL A 178 -30.81 -2.70 24.64
C VAL A 178 -30.62 -2.43 23.15
N GLY A 179 -31.11 -1.27 22.65
CA GLY A 179 -30.94 -0.88 21.25
C GLY A 179 -29.47 -0.76 20.85
N LEU A 180 -28.66 -0.10 21.68
CA LEU A 180 -27.22 -0.01 21.49
C LEU A 180 -26.55 -1.40 21.50
N GLY A 181 -26.94 -2.26 22.44
CA GLY A 181 -26.43 -3.64 22.54
C GLY A 181 -26.74 -4.46 21.28
N LEU A 182 -27.98 -4.40 20.79
CA LEU A 182 -28.38 -5.04 19.52
C LEU A 182 -27.53 -4.56 18.34
N PHE A 183 -27.26 -3.27 18.27
CA PHE A 183 -26.39 -2.72 17.24
C PHE A 183 -24.94 -3.26 17.36
N LEU A 184 -24.34 -3.18 18.54
CA LEU A 184 -22.96 -3.64 18.75
C LEU A 184 -22.80 -5.14 18.48
N LEU A 185 -23.77 -5.97 18.86
CA LEU A 185 -23.81 -7.39 18.56
C LEU A 185 -23.96 -7.67 17.04
N SER A 186 -24.61 -6.78 16.30
CA SER A 186 -24.77 -6.92 14.84
C SER A 186 -23.51 -6.59 14.06
N LEU A 187 -22.58 -5.78 14.59
CA LEU A 187 -21.38 -5.29 13.89
C LEU A 187 -20.49 -6.40 13.31
N PRO A 188 -20.14 -7.49 14.03
CA PRO A 188 -19.32 -8.56 13.46
C PRO A 188 -20.01 -9.28 12.29
N ALA A 189 -21.33 -9.51 12.41
CA ALA A 189 -22.10 -10.13 11.34
C ALA A 189 -22.16 -9.23 10.10
N MET A 190 -22.41 -7.93 10.31
CA MET A 190 -22.42 -6.93 9.25
C MET A 190 -21.06 -6.86 8.53
N ALA A 191 -19.95 -6.80 9.26
CA ALA A 191 -18.61 -6.77 8.67
C ALA A 191 -18.31 -8.01 7.81
N ARG A 192 -18.72 -9.20 8.27
CA ARG A 192 -18.57 -10.45 7.48
C ARG A 192 -19.41 -10.43 6.20
N ARG A 193 -20.68 -10.00 6.29
CA ARG A 193 -21.59 -9.95 5.12
C ARG A 193 -21.19 -8.87 4.12
N GLN A 194 -20.74 -7.70 4.60
CA GLN A 194 -20.21 -6.65 3.76
C GLN A 194 -18.96 -7.11 3.00
N ARG A 195 -18.04 -7.80 3.68
CA ARG A 195 -16.86 -8.37 3.04
C ARG A 195 -17.23 -9.42 1.98
N ALA A 196 -18.19 -10.29 2.28
CA ALA A 196 -18.66 -11.28 1.31
C ALA A 196 -19.28 -10.63 0.07
N PHE A 197 -20.08 -9.57 0.25
CA PHE A 197 -20.65 -8.80 -0.84
C PHE A 197 -19.57 -8.12 -1.70
N LEU A 198 -18.59 -7.46 -1.08
CA LEU A 198 -17.48 -6.81 -1.81
C LEU A 198 -16.64 -7.81 -2.61
N LEU A 199 -16.37 -9.01 -2.07
CA LEU A 199 -15.65 -10.06 -2.80
C LEU A 199 -16.48 -10.63 -3.96
N ALA A 200 -17.78 -10.76 -3.82
CA ALA A 200 -18.66 -11.20 -4.90
C ALA A 200 -18.73 -10.13 -6.01
N ASP A 201 -18.84 -8.84 -5.64
CA ASP A 201 -18.82 -7.71 -6.56
C ASP A 201 -17.53 -7.65 -7.38
N GLU A 202 -16.38 -7.80 -6.71
CA GLU A 202 -15.06 -7.82 -7.35
C GLU A 202 -14.90 -8.98 -8.34
N ARG A 203 -15.38 -10.18 -7.99
CA ARG A 203 -15.39 -11.34 -8.91
C ARG A 203 -16.26 -11.08 -10.14
N THR A 204 -17.42 -10.47 -9.95
CA THR A 204 -18.32 -10.10 -11.06
C THR A 204 -17.65 -9.07 -11.97
N ALA A 205 -17.02 -8.04 -11.40
CA ALA A 205 -16.28 -7.03 -12.15
C ALA A 205 -15.11 -7.63 -12.95
N GLN A 206 -14.33 -8.54 -12.35
CA GLN A 206 -13.23 -9.25 -13.01
C GLN A 206 -13.75 -10.12 -14.17
N ALA A 207 -14.87 -10.82 -13.98
CA ALA A 207 -15.46 -11.63 -15.03
C ALA A 207 -15.94 -10.78 -16.22
N VAL A 208 -16.58 -9.64 -15.94
CA VAL A 208 -17.00 -8.70 -17.01
C VAL A 208 -15.79 -8.15 -17.75
N THR A 209 -14.72 -7.77 -17.04
CA THR A 209 -13.47 -7.29 -17.66
C THR A 209 -12.84 -8.38 -18.54
N ALA A 210 -12.80 -9.63 -18.08
CA ALA A 210 -12.29 -10.75 -18.88
C ALA A 210 -13.11 -10.98 -20.15
N VAL A 211 -14.43 -10.87 -20.06
CA VAL A 211 -15.33 -11.00 -21.23
C VAL A 211 -15.08 -9.87 -22.23
N THR A 212 -14.97 -8.63 -21.78
CA THR A 212 -14.73 -7.49 -22.67
C THR A 212 -13.36 -7.58 -23.37
N GLY A 213 -12.33 -8.08 -22.66
CA GLY A 213 -11.01 -8.32 -23.25
C GLY A 213 -10.97 -9.47 -24.26
N GLY A 214 -11.84 -10.48 -24.11
CA GLY A 214 -11.90 -11.66 -24.97
C GLY A 214 -13.08 -11.70 -25.95
N LEU A 215 -13.79 -10.59 -26.20
CA LEU A 215 -15.00 -10.57 -27.03
C LEU A 215 -14.81 -11.17 -28.42
N ARG A 216 -13.68 -10.92 -29.06
CA ARG A 216 -13.35 -11.45 -30.40
C ARG A 216 -13.26 -12.99 -30.37
N ASP A 217 -12.59 -13.54 -29.38
CA ASP A 217 -12.38 -14.99 -29.23
C ASP A 217 -13.69 -15.68 -28.85
N ILE A 218 -14.48 -15.07 -27.96
CA ILE A 218 -15.81 -15.56 -27.59
C ILE A 218 -16.73 -15.65 -28.81
N ALA A 219 -16.71 -14.61 -29.66
CA ALA A 219 -17.49 -14.59 -30.91
C ALA A 219 -16.98 -15.64 -31.92
N ALA A 220 -15.65 -15.74 -32.10
CA ALA A 220 -15.05 -16.70 -33.02
C ALA A 220 -15.30 -18.17 -32.61
N CYS A 221 -15.33 -18.45 -31.30
CA CYS A 221 -15.59 -19.80 -30.77
C CYS A 221 -17.09 -20.10 -30.55
N VAL A 222 -18.00 -19.19 -30.89
CA VAL A 222 -19.47 -19.31 -30.66
C VAL A 222 -19.76 -19.67 -29.18
N ALA A 223 -18.98 -19.10 -28.24
CA ALA A 223 -19.01 -19.44 -26.82
C ALA A 223 -19.92 -18.51 -25.98
N GLY A 224 -20.74 -17.66 -26.62
CA GLY A 224 -21.58 -16.64 -25.97
C GLY A 224 -22.44 -17.17 -24.83
N ASP A 225 -23.21 -18.27 -25.10
CA ASP A 225 -24.12 -18.85 -24.10
C ASP A 225 -23.38 -19.39 -22.86
N ARG A 226 -22.25 -20.07 -23.07
CA ARG A 226 -21.42 -20.57 -21.95
C ARG A 226 -20.85 -19.45 -21.08
N VAL A 227 -20.45 -18.35 -21.71
CA VAL A 227 -19.93 -17.16 -21.01
C VAL A 227 -21.06 -16.46 -20.27
N ALA A 228 -22.23 -16.28 -20.91
CA ALA A 228 -23.42 -15.70 -20.28
C ALA A 228 -23.87 -16.51 -19.05
N GLU A 229 -23.89 -17.84 -19.14
CA GLU A 229 -24.19 -18.70 -17.98
C GLU A 229 -23.19 -18.55 -16.83
N ARG A 230 -21.88 -18.47 -17.13
CA ARG A 230 -20.83 -18.28 -16.14
C ARG A 230 -20.97 -16.94 -15.42
N VAL A 231 -21.13 -15.85 -16.17
CA VAL A 231 -21.33 -14.50 -15.62
C VAL A 231 -22.65 -14.43 -14.84
N GLY A 232 -23.73 -15.04 -15.38
CA GLY A 232 -25.03 -15.12 -14.72
C GLY A 232 -24.98 -15.80 -13.35
N ARG A 233 -24.18 -16.86 -13.18
CA ARG A 233 -23.96 -17.48 -11.86
C ARG A 233 -23.29 -16.51 -10.88
N GLN A 234 -22.28 -15.76 -11.31
CA GLN A 234 -21.59 -14.78 -10.45
C GLN A 234 -22.51 -13.63 -10.06
N VAL A 235 -23.33 -13.12 -10.97
CA VAL A 235 -24.36 -12.11 -10.69
C VAL A 235 -25.38 -12.64 -9.67
N THR A 236 -25.77 -13.91 -9.79
CA THR A 236 -26.70 -14.55 -8.82
C THR A 236 -26.06 -14.70 -7.44
N GLU A 237 -24.78 -15.05 -7.35
CA GLU A 237 -24.01 -15.11 -6.10
C GLU A 237 -23.92 -13.72 -5.45
N GLN A 238 -23.61 -12.69 -6.24
CA GLN A 238 -23.55 -11.29 -5.77
C GLN A 238 -24.92 -10.83 -5.25
N ALA A 239 -26.01 -11.12 -5.96
CA ALA A 239 -27.36 -10.82 -5.52
C ALA A 239 -27.72 -11.56 -4.21
N GLY A 240 -27.28 -12.81 -4.05
CA GLY A 240 -27.39 -13.58 -2.82
C GLY A 240 -26.68 -12.96 -1.64
N ALA A 241 -25.43 -12.51 -1.85
CA ALA A 241 -24.64 -11.79 -0.86
C ALA A 241 -25.30 -10.44 -0.48
N GLY A 242 -25.83 -9.68 -1.46
CA GLY A 242 -26.58 -8.45 -1.25
C GLY A 242 -27.83 -8.65 -0.40
N ARG A 243 -28.64 -9.67 -0.69
CA ARG A 243 -29.81 -10.03 0.12
C ARG A 243 -29.45 -10.39 1.57
N SER A 244 -28.33 -11.09 1.74
CA SER A 244 -27.85 -11.45 3.08
C SER A 244 -27.36 -10.23 3.87
N LEU A 245 -26.77 -9.25 3.21
CA LEU A 245 -26.41 -7.96 3.79
C LEU A 245 -27.64 -7.15 4.18
N ALA A 246 -28.65 -7.10 3.32
CA ALA A 246 -29.93 -6.39 3.57
C ALA A 246 -30.63 -6.91 4.83
N ARG A 247 -30.61 -8.23 5.09
CA ARG A 247 -31.19 -8.81 6.33
C ARG A 247 -30.51 -8.30 7.61
N VAL A 248 -29.17 -8.14 7.56
CA VAL A 248 -28.44 -7.57 8.73
C VAL A 248 -28.69 -6.06 8.85
N THR A 249 -28.92 -5.37 7.73
CA THR A 249 -29.32 -3.95 7.76
C THR A 249 -30.70 -3.77 8.39
N ALA A 250 -31.63 -4.71 8.20
CA ALA A 250 -32.93 -4.69 8.88
C ALA A 250 -32.79 -4.77 10.42
N LEU A 251 -31.78 -5.49 10.95
CA LEU A 251 -31.51 -5.54 12.39
C LEU A 251 -31.05 -4.15 12.92
N ARG A 252 -30.37 -3.34 12.09
CA ARG A 252 -30.06 -1.94 12.44
C ARG A 252 -31.33 -1.10 12.65
N THR A 253 -32.30 -1.25 11.77
CA THR A 253 -33.59 -0.53 11.90
C THR A 253 -34.30 -0.93 13.19
N LEU A 254 -34.26 -2.22 13.56
CA LEU A 254 -34.79 -2.67 14.83
C LEU A 254 -34.04 -2.05 16.03
N SER A 255 -32.72 -1.98 15.97
CA SER A 255 -31.89 -1.33 16.99
C SER A 255 -32.28 0.14 17.19
N LEU A 256 -32.51 0.89 16.09
CA LEU A 256 -32.97 2.27 16.14
C LEU A 256 -34.39 2.40 16.66
N ALA A 257 -35.30 1.48 16.30
CA ALA A 257 -36.66 1.46 16.82
C ALA A 257 -36.66 1.25 18.34
N VAL A 258 -35.91 0.27 18.85
CA VAL A 258 -35.83 -0.04 20.28
C VAL A 258 -35.06 1.05 21.05
N GLY A 259 -33.91 1.49 20.55
CA GLY A 259 -33.04 2.45 21.28
C GLY A 259 -33.43 3.91 21.11
N GLY A 260 -34.10 4.26 20.03
CA GLY A 260 -34.49 5.67 19.72
C GLY A 260 -35.96 5.96 19.96
N TRP A 261 -36.87 5.15 19.42
CA TRP A 261 -38.30 5.44 19.47
C TRP A 261 -39.03 4.84 20.67
N LEU A 262 -38.64 3.64 21.14
CA LEU A 262 -39.25 3.03 22.31
C LEU A 262 -39.12 3.89 23.59
N PRO A 263 -37.98 4.57 23.87
CA PRO A 263 -37.89 5.53 24.98
C PRO A 263 -38.97 6.65 24.91
N VAL A 264 -39.25 7.17 23.72
CA VAL A 264 -40.29 8.19 23.51
C VAL A 264 -41.67 7.65 23.91
N LEU A 265 -41.99 6.43 23.43
CA LEU A 265 -43.28 5.79 23.76
C LEU A 265 -43.40 5.49 25.25
N LEU A 266 -42.32 5.05 25.90
CA LEU A 266 -42.30 4.76 27.34
C LEU A 266 -42.48 6.03 28.20
N VAL A 267 -41.85 7.16 27.80
CA VAL A 267 -42.04 8.43 28.49
C VAL A 267 -43.47 8.90 28.32
N LEU A 268 -44.06 8.82 27.13
CA LEU A 268 -45.46 9.19 26.87
C LEU A 268 -46.43 8.30 27.67
N ALA A 269 -46.23 6.98 27.67
CA ALA A 269 -47.06 6.06 28.45
C ALA A 269 -46.85 6.24 29.97
N GLY A 270 -45.66 6.68 30.39
CA GLY A 270 -45.32 6.95 31.79
C GLY A 270 -45.75 8.32 32.30
N ILE A 271 -46.39 9.19 31.50
CA ILE A 271 -46.85 10.54 31.91
C ILE A 271 -47.66 10.48 33.21
N PRO A 272 -48.69 9.59 33.41
CA PRO A 272 -49.44 9.55 34.63
C PRO A 272 -48.60 9.20 35.87
N TRP A 273 -47.57 8.40 35.69
CA TRP A 273 -46.65 8.06 36.78
C TRP A 273 -45.69 9.22 37.08
N LEU A 274 -45.14 9.89 36.05
CA LEU A 274 -44.26 11.05 36.20
C LEU A 274 -44.96 12.23 36.86
N LEU A 275 -46.23 12.52 36.50
CA LEU A 275 -47.04 13.56 37.14
C LEU A 275 -47.24 13.30 38.64
N ARG A 276 -47.45 12.03 39.04
CA ARG A 276 -47.51 11.64 40.45
C ARG A 276 -46.21 11.83 41.22
N GLN A 277 -45.06 11.82 40.49
CA GLN A 277 -43.74 12.11 41.06
C GLN A 277 -43.40 13.61 41.08
N GLY A 278 -44.36 14.47 40.72
CA GLY A 278 -44.19 15.93 40.74
C GLY A 278 -43.58 16.51 39.45
N ALA A 279 -43.59 15.76 38.35
CA ALA A 279 -43.11 16.30 37.07
C ALA A 279 -44.08 17.34 36.51
N GLY A 280 -43.59 18.55 36.15
CA GLY A 280 -44.35 19.53 35.41
C GLY A 280 -44.45 19.19 33.92
N ALA A 281 -45.32 19.91 33.20
CA ALA A 281 -45.47 19.73 31.76
C ALA A 281 -44.16 20.07 31.01
N GLY A 282 -43.43 21.08 31.45
CA GLY A 282 -42.14 21.47 30.88
C GLY A 282 -41.07 20.39 31.06
N VAL A 283 -41.08 19.70 32.19
CA VAL A 283 -40.15 18.59 32.43
C VAL A 283 -40.41 17.42 31.47
N ILE A 284 -41.67 17.07 31.19
CA ILE A 284 -42.04 16.02 30.24
C ILE A 284 -41.58 16.40 28.82
N LEU A 285 -41.86 17.67 28.40
CA LEU A 285 -41.45 18.21 27.11
C LEU A 285 -39.91 18.27 26.99
N GLY A 286 -39.21 18.66 28.06
CA GLY A 286 -37.76 18.68 28.14
C GLY A 286 -37.16 17.27 28.00
N ALA A 287 -37.74 16.25 28.64
CA ALA A 287 -37.33 14.87 28.49
C ALA A 287 -37.52 14.34 27.06
N LEU A 288 -38.65 14.63 26.46
CA LEU A 288 -38.91 14.29 25.05
C LEU A 288 -37.93 15.00 24.10
N ALA A 289 -37.61 16.28 24.37
CA ALA A 289 -36.61 17.01 23.60
C ALA A 289 -35.23 16.38 23.69
N TYR A 290 -34.78 15.94 24.86
CA TYR A 290 -33.51 15.21 24.99
C TYR A 290 -33.50 13.94 24.16
N ILE A 291 -34.57 13.16 24.15
CA ILE A 291 -34.64 11.90 23.41
C ILE A 291 -34.67 12.18 21.90
N THR A 292 -35.55 13.04 21.44
CA THR A 292 -35.84 13.24 20.02
C THR A 292 -34.77 14.10 19.30
N GLN A 293 -34.22 15.10 19.99
CA GLN A 293 -33.28 16.04 19.39
C GLN A 293 -31.81 15.66 19.61
N SER A 294 -31.51 14.80 20.61
CA SER A 294 -30.12 14.45 20.93
C SER A 294 -29.88 12.96 20.94
N LEU A 295 -30.61 12.18 21.75
CA LEU A 295 -30.28 10.76 21.99
C LEU A 295 -30.56 9.87 20.77
N ALA A 296 -31.76 10.00 20.17
CA ALA A 296 -32.13 9.20 19.00
C ALA A 296 -31.30 9.55 17.75
N PRO A 297 -31.03 10.83 17.42
CA PRO A 297 -30.10 11.18 16.36
C PRO A 297 -28.65 10.72 16.61
N ALA A 298 -28.16 10.81 17.86
CA ALA A 298 -26.83 10.32 18.20
C ALA A 298 -26.69 8.83 17.94
N LEU A 299 -27.68 8.01 18.35
CA LEU A 299 -27.72 6.59 18.05
C LEU A 299 -27.81 6.33 16.55
N GLY A 300 -28.64 7.09 15.82
CA GLY A 300 -28.77 7.01 14.36
C GLY A 300 -27.43 7.25 13.66
N ASN A 301 -26.76 8.33 13.99
CA ASN A 301 -25.45 8.70 13.45
C ASN A 301 -24.38 7.64 13.78
N LEU A 302 -24.38 7.08 15.00
CA LEU A 302 -23.48 5.99 15.35
C LEU A 302 -23.72 4.75 14.49
N VAL A 303 -24.99 4.35 14.36
CA VAL A 303 -25.40 3.15 13.62
C VAL A 303 -25.07 3.30 12.14
N GLU A 304 -25.30 4.45 11.53
CA GLU A 304 -24.97 4.73 10.13
C GLU A 304 -23.47 4.91 9.93
N GLY A 305 -22.86 5.80 10.68
CA GLY A 305 -21.45 6.15 10.51
C GLY A 305 -20.50 4.99 10.81
N LEU A 306 -20.67 4.31 11.94
CA LEU A 306 -19.80 3.17 12.27
C LEU A 306 -20.08 1.96 11.38
N GLY A 307 -21.32 1.75 10.97
CA GLY A 307 -21.72 0.68 10.06
C GLY A 307 -21.08 0.81 8.68
N ILE A 308 -20.93 2.01 8.16
CA ILE A 308 -20.34 2.27 6.84
C ILE A 308 -18.83 2.49 6.96
N SER A 309 -18.43 3.49 7.76
CA SER A 309 -17.03 3.92 7.83
C SER A 309 -16.14 2.92 8.58
N GLY A 310 -16.64 2.26 9.62
CA GLY A 310 -15.88 1.23 10.35
C GLY A 310 -15.55 0.00 9.49
N VAL A 311 -16.49 -0.42 8.65
CA VAL A 311 -16.26 -1.52 7.70
C VAL A 311 -15.31 -1.10 6.59
N ARG A 312 -15.51 0.11 6.02
CA ARG A 312 -14.64 0.68 4.99
C ARG A 312 -13.19 0.77 5.49
N LEU A 313 -12.99 1.30 6.70
CA LEU A 313 -11.67 1.39 7.32
C LEU A 313 -10.97 0.03 7.43
N ARG A 314 -11.69 -1.00 7.91
CA ARG A 314 -11.14 -2.36 8.03
C ARG A 314 -10.77 -2.97 6.67
N VAL A 315 -11.61 -2.77 5.67
CA VAL A 315 -11.37 -3.31 4.32
C VAL A 315 -10.18 -2.61 3.67
N SER A 316 -10.14 -1.27 3.67
CA SER A 316 -9.05 -0.50 3.09
C SER A 316 -7.71 -0.78 3.79
N LEU A 317 -7.68 -0.80 5.12
CA LEU A 317 -6.47 -1.17 5.87
C LEU A 317 -6.08 -2.63 5.63
N GLY A 318 -7.03 -3.54 5.52
CA GLY A 318 -6.75 -4.94 5.18
C GLY A 318 -6.07 -5.07 3.82
N ARG A 319 -6.49 -4.29 2.81
CA ARG A 319 -5.85 -4.26 1.48
C ARG A 319 -4.47 -3.61 1.49
N ILE A 320 -4.32 -2.48 2.18
CA ILE A 320 -3.04 -1.75 2.27
C ILE A 320 -1.97 -2.57 3.02
N LEU A 321 -2.38 -3.25 4.10
CA LEU A 321 -1.48 -3.98 5.00
C LEU A 321 -1.37 -5.47 4.66
N SER A 322 -2.11 -5.96 3.64
CA SER A 322 -1.96 -7.34 3.18
C SER A 322 -0.61 -7.51 2.50
N PRO A 323 0.18 -8.49 2.90
CA PRO A 323 1.42 -8.81 2.20
C PRO A 323 1.09 -9.55 0.91
N ASP A 324 0.65 -8.82 -0.13
CA ASP A 324 0.52 -9.38 -1.47
C ASP A 324 1.91 -9.38 -2.14
N GLY A 325 2.69 -10.40 -1.88
CA GLY A 325 4.01 -10.60 -2.47
C GLY A 325 4.99 -11.23 -1.49
N PRO A 326 6.08 -11.84 -1.97
CA PRO A 326 7.14 -12.33 -1.11
C PRO A 326 7.72 -11.17 -0.29
N ALA A 327 7.69 -11.32 1.02
CA ALA A 327 8.28 -10.34 1.92
C ALA A 327 9.76 -10.12 1.53
N ARG A 328 10.13 -8.85 1.29
CA ARG A 328 11.54 -8.51 1.19
C ARG A 328 12.22 -8.99 2.47
N PRO A 329 13.32 -9.75 2.38
CA PRO A 329 14.09 -10.10 3.56
C PRO A 329 14.45 -8.83 4.31
N ALA A 330 14.37 -8.88 5.61
CA ALA A 330 15.05 -7.89 6.44
C ALA A 330 16.50 -7.84 5.93
N THR A 331 16.88 -6.74 5.29
CA THR A 331 18.20 -6.54 4.74
C THR A 331 19.19 -6.58 5.90
N GLY A 332 19.74 -7.75 6.16
CA GLY A 332 20.92 -7.88 6.99
C GLY A 332 22.01 -7.12 6.25
N ARG A 333 22.58 -6.11 6.87
CA ARG A 333 23.73 -5.37 6.33
C ARG A 333 24.99 -6.11 6.71
N GLU A 334 25.25 -7.22 6.02
CA GLU A 334 26.49 -7.97 6.20
C GLU A 334 27.49 -7.51 5.14
N THR A 335 28.69 -7.13 5.56
CA THR A 335 29.77 -6.73 4.64
C THR A 335 30.49 -7.96 4.11
N ALA A 336 30.67 -8.03 2.79
CA ALA A 336 31.44 -9.08 2.16
C ALA A 336 32.97 -8.85 2.33
N ARG A 337 33.74 -9.92 2.38
CA ARG A 337 35.21 -9.85 2.44
C ARG A 337 35.83 -9.55 1.07
N ASP A 338 35.21 -10.09 0.02
CA ASP A 338 35.62 -10.01 -1.37
C ASP A 338 34.37 -9.96 -2.29
N ALA A 339 34.53 -9.97 -3.61
CA ALA A 339 33.44 -9.96 -4.58
C ALA A 339 33.28 -11.31 -5.31
N GLY A 340 33.87 -12.40 -4.78
CA GLY A 340 33.69 -13.73 -5.35
C GLY A 340 32.25 -14.21 -5.21
N VAL A 341 31.70 -14.84 -6.26
CA VAL A 341 30.32 -15.32 -6.31
C VAL A 341 30.28 -16.84 -6.30
N ARG A 342 29.46 -17.43 -5.42
CA ARG A 342 29.26 -18.89 -5.36
C ARG A 342 27.78 -19.22 -5.28
N LEU A 343 27.32 -20.01 -6.24
CA LEU A 343 26.00 -20.63 -6.28
C LEU A 343 26.16 -22.10 -5.89
N CYS A 344 25.27 -22.61 -5.04
CA CYS A 344 25.28 -24.00 -4.59
C CYS A 344 23.86 -24.57 -4.71
N GLY A 345 23.61 -25.45 -5.69
CA GLY A 345 22.35 -26.13 -5.93
C GLY A 345 21.18 -25.17 -6.16
N VAL A 346 21.40 -24.08 -6.89
CA VAL A 346 20.41 -23.00 -7.03
C VAL A 346 19.31 -23.37 -7.99
N THR A 347 18.07 -23.35 -7.50
CA THR A 347 16.86 -23.53 -8.31
C THR A 347 15.93 -22.33 -8.13
N PHE A 348 15.34 -21.83 -9.24
CA PHE A 348 14.42 -20.72 -9.23
C PHE A 348 13.34 -20.81 -10.32
N ALA A 349 12.08 -20.56 -9.94
CA ALA A 349 10.93 -20.41 -10.84
C ALA A 349 10.13 -19.12 -10.53
N TYR A 350 9.48 -18.53 -11.55
CA TYR A 350 8.67 -17.31 -11.35
C TYR A 350 7.28 -17.57 -10.75
N GLY A 351 6.97 -18.79 -10.38
CA GLY A 351 5.71 -19.15 -9.72
C GLY A 351 5.68 -20.61 -9.28
N PRO A 352 4.75 -20.96 -8.38
CA PRO A 352 4.71 -22.29 -7.75
C PRO A 352 4.38 -23.43 -8.73
N HIS A 353 3.90 -23.12 -9.93
CA HIS A 353 3.56 -24.07 -11.00
C HIS A 353 4.29 -23.77 -12.31
N ALA A 354 5.26 -22.82 -12.29
CA ALA A 354 6.08 -22.51 -13.45
C ALA A 354 7.26 -23.49 -13.53
N GLU A 355 7.70 -23.79 -14.75
CA GLU A 355 8.95 -24.52 -14.93
C GLU A 355 10.13 -23.70 -14.39
N PRO A 356 11.12 -24.35 -13.74
CA PRO A 356 12.31 -23.66 -13.25
C PRO A 356 13.09 -23.02 -14.42
N VAL A 357 13.39 -21.73 -14.27
CA VAL A 357 14.26 -21.00 -15.20
C VAL A 357 15.73 -21.36 -14.94
N ILE A 358 16.06 -21.62 -13.68
CA ILE A 358 17.38 -22.11 -13.24
C ILE A 358 17.11 -23.35 -12.39
N SER A 359 17.84 -24.44 -12.65
CA SER A 359 17.66 -25.74 -11.98
C SER A 359 18.99 -26.29 -11.53
N ASP A 360 19.13 -26.53 -10.22
CA ASP A 360 20.29 -27.15 -9.56
C ASP A 360 21.65 -26.61 -10.02
N LEU A 361 21.76 -25.27 -10.10
CA LEU A 361 22.94 -24.59 -10.62
C LEU A 361 24.03 -24.49 -9.57
N ASP A 362 25.21 -25.08 -9.88
CA ASP A 362 26.45 -24.84 -9.19
C ASP A 362 27.38 -23.97 -10.04
N LEU A 363 27.89 -22.87 -9.46
CA LEU A 363 28.77 -21.93 -10.14
C LEU A 363 29.74 -21.30 -9.14
N SER A 364 31.02 -21.21 -9.50
CA SER A 364 32.03 -20.51 -8.70
C SER A 364 32.77 -19.48 -9.54
N VAL A 365 32.67 -18.21 -9.15
CA VAL A 365 33.37 -17.07 -9.76
C VAL A 365 34.33 -16.50 -8.72
N PRO A 366 35.62 -16.56 -8.93
CA PRO A 366 36.61 -15.94 -8.05
C PRO A 366 36.47 -14.43 -7.95
N ASP A 367 36.98 -13.84 -6.86
CA ASP A 367 37.12 -12.38 -6.75
C ASP A 367 38.06 -11.84 -7.86
N GLY A 368 37.69 -10.70 -8.42
CA GLY A 368 38.48 -10.05 -9.47
C GLY A 368 38.31 -10.65 -10.87
N ASP A 369 37.38 -11.57 -11.07
CA ASP A 369 37.15 -12.17 -12.37
C ASP A 369 36.23 -11.30 -13.27
N HIS A 370 36.45 -11.41 -14.59
CA HIS A 370 35.63 -10.76 -15.61
C HIS A 370 34.95 -11.84 -16.46
N ILE A 371 33.63 -11.96 -16.35
CA ILE A 371 32.85 -13.01 -16.99
C ILE A 371 31.81 -12.40 -17.94
N ALA A 372 31.75 -12.91 -19.17
CA ALA A 372 30.64 -12.67 -20.07
C ALA A 372 29.62 -13.80 -19.97
N VAL A 373 28.35 -13.47 -19.74
CA VAL A 373 27.23 -14.41 -19.71
C VAL A 373 26.55 -14.38 -21.08
N VAL A 374 26.52 -15.51 -21.77
CA VAL A 374 25.95 -15.67 -23.11
C VAL A 374 24.92 -16.80 -23.15
N GLY A 375 24.00 -16.74 -24.10
CA GLY A 375 22.95 -17.73 -24.32
C GLY A 375 21.75 -17.14 -25.04
N PRO A 376 20.78 -17.96 -25.49
CA PRO A 376 19.58 -17.51 -26.18
C PRO A 376 18.77 -16.48 -25.38
N SER A 377 17.95 -15.70 -26.08
CA SER A 377 17.02 -14.77 -25.42
C SER A 377 15.99 -15.56 -24.58
N GLY A 378 15.69 -15.08 -23.38
CA GLY A 378 14.74 -15.73 -22.47
C GLY A 378 15.29 -16.90 -21.64
N ILE A 379 16.56 -17.32 -21.82
CA ILE A 379 17.14 -18.46 -21.13
C ILE A 379 17.36 -18.26 -19.61
N GLY A 380 17.22 -17.03 -19.10
CA GLY A 380 17.40 -16.76 -17.67
C GLY A 380 18.65 -15.95 -17.31
N LYS A 381 19.35 -15.32 -18.26
CA LYS A 381 20.54 -14.49 -17.98
C LYS A 381 20.28 -13.36 -16.99
N SER A 382 19.24 -12.57 -17.22
CA SER A 382 18.83 -11.48 -16.30
C SER A 382 18.28 -12.02 -14.98
N THR A 383 17.69 -13.22 -14.99
CA THR A 383 17.27 -13.92 -13.77
C THR A 383 18.49 -14.29 -12.92
N LEU A 384 19.57 -14.80 -13.55
CA LEU A 384 20.84 -15.07 -12.86
C LEU A 384 21.43 -13.78 -12.26
N ALA A 385 21.43 -12.67 -13.00
CA ALA A 385 21.88 -11.36 -12.51
C ALA A 385 21.08 -10.90 -11.28
N ALA A 386 19.75 -11.03 -11.34
CA ALA A 386 18.87 -10.67 -10.24
C ALA A 386 19.02 -11.56 -9.00
N LEU A 387 19.32 -12.85 -9.20
CA LEU A 387 19.61 -13.80 -8.12
C LEU A 387 20.96 -13.51 -7.46
N VAL A 388 22.03 -13.29 -8.24
CA VAL A 388 23.38 -12.96 -7.74
C VAL A 388 23.37 -11.64 -6.97
N THR A 389 22.58 -10.65 -7.42
CA THR A 389 22.41 -9.40 -6.68
C THR A 389 21.45 -9.52 -5.49
N GLY A 390 20.80 -10.68 -5.28
CA GLY A 390 19.83 -10.88 -4.18
C GLY A 390 18.56 -10.06 -4.33
N VAL A 391 18.26 -9.54 -5.51
CA VAL A 391 16.96 -8.96 -5.88
C VAL A 391 15.91 -10.06 -5.91
N LEU A 392 16.26 -11.22 -6.52
CA LEU A 392 15.47 -12.44 -6.45
C LEU A 392 16.06 -13.40 -5.41
N ARG A 393 15.19 -14.23 -4.82
CA ARG A 393 15.58 -15.32 -3.92
C ARG A 393 15.43 -16.65 -4.63
N PRO A 394 16.40 -17.56 -4.50
CA PRO A 394 16.24 -18.92 -5.01
C PRO A 394 15.17 -19.67 -4.20
N ASP A 395 14.42 -20.56 -4.87
CA ASP A 395 13.47 -21.48 -4.24
C ASP A 395 14.21 -22.59 -3.49
N ALA A 396 15.37 -23.03 -4.02
CA ALA A 396 16.27 -23.98 -3.39
C ALA A 396 17.72 -23.55 -3.59
N GLY A 397 18.62 -24.09 -2.76
CA GLY A 397 20.05 -23.76 -2.79
C GLY A 397 20.39 -22.45 -2.09
N ARG A 398 21.59 -21.93 -2.37
CA ARG A 398 22.08 -20.68 -1.76
C ARG A 398 23.06 -19.96 -2.69
N ILE A 399 23.07 -18.63 -2.58
CA ILE A 399 23.98 -17.76 -3.32
C ILE A 399 24.80 -16.97 -2.31
N LEU A 400 26.12 -17.01 -2.45
CA LEU A 400 27.06 -16.31 -1.60
C LEU A 400 27.88 -15.33 -2.43
N VAL A 401 28.08 -14.13 -1.90
CA VAL A 401 28.97 -13.11 -2.46
C VAL A 401 29.96 -12.72 -1.37
N GLY A 402 31.24 -12.97 -1.61
CA GLY A 402 32.29 -12.76 -0.59
C GLY A 402 32.02 -13.51 0.73
N GLY A 403 31.40 -14.70 0.64
CA GLY A 403 31.04 -15.53 1.78
C GLY A 403 29.71 -15.15 2.47
N VAL A 404 29.09 -14.04 2.09
CA VAL A 404 27.80 -13.55 2.64
C VAL A 404 26.66 -13.96 1.71
N ARG A 405 25.51 -14.31 2.27
CA ARG A 405 24.31 -14.60 1.45
C ARG A 405 23.90 -13.37 0.65
N ALA A 406 23.64 -13.54 -0.64
CA ALA A 406 23.27 -12.45 -1.55
C ALA A 406 22.06 -11.61 -1.06
N ASP A 407 21.08 -12.27 -0.40
CA ASP A 407 19.90 -11.60 0.17
C ASP A 407 20.18 -10.82 1.47
N ARG A 408 21.36 -10.97 2.07
CA ARG A 408 21.80 -10.27 3.29
C ARG A 408 22.96 -9.30 3.06
N LEU A 409 23.54 -9.32 1.86
CA LEU A 409 24.66 -8.46 1.52
C LEU A 409 24.27 -6.99 1.55
N ASP A 410 25.15 -6.17 2.11
CA ASP A 410 24.98 -4.71 2.05
C ASP A 410 24.90 -4.25 0.58
N PRO A 411 23.86 -3.48 0.19
CA PRO A 411 23.71 -2.94 -1.16
C PRO A 411 24.93 -2.20 -1.68
N ALA A 412 25.73 -1.57 -0.82
CA ALA A 412 26.93 -0.85 -1.20
C ALA A 412 28.02 -1.75 -1.84
N HIS A 413 27.98 -3.07 -1.61
CA HIS A 413 28.97 -4.02 -2.15
C HIS A 413 28.66 -4.50 -3.57
N ARG A 414 27.49 -4.18 -4.11
CA ARG A 414 27.04 -4.66 -5.42
C ARG A 414 26.29 -3.59 -6.19
N VAL A 415 26.41 -3.61 -7.52
CA VAL A 415 25.60 -2.78 -8.41
C VAL A 415 25.15 -3.60 -9.61
N LEU A 416 23.87 -3.46 -9.96
CA LEU A 416 23.27 -4.01 -11.17
C LEU A 416 22.83 -2.84 -12.05
N ILE A 417 23.32 -2.81 -13.29
CA ILE A 417 22.84 -1.87 -14.31
C ILE A 417 21.91 -2.66 -15.22
N PRO A 418 20.60 -2.35 -15.21
CA PRO A 418 19.62 -3.05 -16.04
C PRO A 418 19.71 -2.59 -17.51
N GLN A 419 19.11 -3.37 -18.39
CA GLN A 419 19.00 -3.10 -19.82
C GLN A 419 18.38 -1.71 -20.11
N GLU A 420 17.30 -1.37 -19.40
CA GLU A 420 16.68 -0.04 -19.51
C GLU A 420 17.27 0.91 -18.46
N ALA A 421 18.10 1.83 -18.93
CA ALA A 421 18.71 2.86 -18.09
C ALA A 421 17.69 3.92 -17.70
N TYR A 422 17.54 4.17 -16.39
CA TYR A 422 16.66 5.19 -15.87
C TYR A 422 17.40 6.49 -15.51
N VAL A 423 16.87 7.61 -16.01
CA VAL A 423 17.29 8.97 -15.65
C VAL A 423 16.09 9.70 -15.07
N PHE A 424 16.22 10.22 -13.85
CA PHE A 424 15.15 10.99 -13.21
C PHE A 424 15.29 12.48 -13.50
N ARG A 425 14.18 13.20 -13.33
CA ARG A 425 14.18 14.66 -13.48
C ARG A 425 14.99 15.30 -12.34
N GLY A 426 16.01 16.07 -12.70
CA GLY A 426 16.94 16.73 -11.78
C GLY A 426 18.18 17.19 -12.51
N SER A 427 19.18 17.69 -11.81
CA SER A 427 20.47 18.04 -12.41
C SER A 427 21.24 16.78 -12.85
N LEU A 428 22.15 16.95 -13.81
CA LEU A 428 23.05 15.87 -14.22
C LEU A 428 23.90 15.40 -13.03
N MET A 429 24.37 16.31 -12.17
CA MET A 429 25.11 15.98 -10.95
C MET A 429 24.31 15.06 -10.03
N GLU A 430 23.05 15.41 -9.72
CA GLU A 430 22.18 14.58 -8.88
C GLU A 430 21.97 13.19 -9.46
N ASN A 431 21.81 13.09 -10.78
CA ASN A 431 21.69 11.81 -11.47
C ASN A 431 22.97 10.97 -11.38
N LEU A 432 24.15 11.57 -11.49
CA LEU A 432 25.43 10.87 -11.38
C LEU A 432 25.74 10.42 -9.96
N THR A 433 25.48 11.27 -8.97
CA THR A 433 25.79 11.00 -7.55
C THR A 433 24.66 10.30 -6.79
N TYR A 434 23.62 9.86 -7.47
CA TYR A 434 22.41 9.24 -6.83
C TYR A 434 22.72 8.00 -6.00
N LEU A 435 23.65 7.14 -6.44
CA LEU A 435 23.99 5.89 -5.75
C LEU A 435 25.14 6.06 -4.73
N ALA A 436 25.98 7.08 -4.91
CA ALA A 436 27.12 7.35 -4.03
C ALA A 436 27.46 8.82 -4.02
N GLN A 437 27.73 9.40 -2.86
CA GLN A 437 28.31 10.73 -2.79
C GLN A 437 29.74 10.68 -3.30
N ALA A 438 30.08 11.58 -4.22
CA ALA A 438 31.39 11.63 -4.84
C ALA A 438 31.88 13.07 -4.94
N SER A 439 33.20 13.26 -4.89
CA SER A 439 33.81 14.55 -5.16
C SER A 439 33.68 14.93 -6.64
N ARG A 440 33.89 16.20 -6.95
CA ARG A 440 33.84 16.68 -8.32
C ARG A 440 34.86 15.98 -9.22
N GLU A 441 36.07 15.78 -8.69
CA GLU A 441 37.16 15.11 -9.37
C GLU A 441 36.81 13.66 -9.72
N ALA A 442 36.20 12.93 -8.77
CA ALA A 442 35.74 11.55 -9.01
C ALA A 442 34.63 11.50 -10.09
N VAL A 443 33.74 12.50 -10.10
CA VAL A 443 32.71 12.61 -11.15
C VAL A 443 33.35 12.88 -12.52
N ASP A 444 34.32 13.78 -12.61
CA ASP A 444 35.05 14.07 -13.86
C ASP A 444 35.81 12.85 -14.37
N GLU A 445 36.42 12.07 -13.47
CA GLU A 445 37.08 10.79 -13.80
C GLU A 445 36.07 9.76 -14.34
N ALA A 446 34.95 9.56 -13.66
CA ALA A 446 33.92 8.62 -14.09
C ALA A 446 33.33 9.01 -15.47
N VAL A 447 33.02 10.29 -15.67
CA VAL A 447 32.52 10.85 -16.93
C VAL A 447 33.51 10.59 -18.06
N THR A 448 34.79 10.81 -17.81
CA THR A 448 35.86 10.56 -18.77
C THR A 448 36.01 9.08 -19.06
N ALA A 449 36.02 8.23 -18.06
CA ALA A 449 36.19 6.78 -18.18
C ALA A 449 35.12 6.14 -19.07
N VAL A 450 33.84 6.47 -18.85
CA VAL A 450 32.72 5.88 -19.61
C VAL A 450 32.42 6.63 -20.93
N GLY A 451 33.08 7.76 -21.21
CA GLY A 451 32.86 8.51 -22.44
C GLY A 451 31.67 9.47 -22.46
N LEU A 452 31.25 9.96 -21.29
CA LEU A 452 30.11 10.87 -21.15
C LEU A 452 30.46 12.35 -21.38
N THR A 453 31.72 12.71 -21.62
CA THR A 453 32.25 14.09 -21.70
C THR A 453 31.48 14.94 -22.70
N ALA A 454 31.24 14.42 -23.92
CA ALA A 454 30.51 15.14 -24.96
C ALA A 454 29.07 15.51 -24.54
N LEU A 455 28.40 14.68 -23.76
CA LEU A 455 27.08 14.98 -23.20
C LEU A 455 27.16 16.13 -22.17
N VAL A 456 28.14 16.09 -21.27
CA VAL A 456 28.35 17.15 -20.27
C VAL A 456 28.59 18.50 -20.92
N GLU A 457 29.45 18.55 -21.96
CA GLU A 457 29.74 19.75 -22.73
C GLU A 457 28.49 20.27 -23.47
N ARG A 458 27.76 19.38 -24.16
CA ARG A 458 26.53 19.73 -24.87
C ARG A 458 25.44 20.29 -23.95
N LEU A 459 25.35 19.81 -22.74
CA LEU A 459 24.38 20.27 -21.75
C LEU A 459 24.80 21.55 -21.02
N GLY A 460 26.05 21.99 -21.17
CA GLY A 460 26.59 23.17 -20.49
C GLY A 460 27.04 22.93 -19.06
N GLY A 461 27.31 21.66 -18.70
CA GLY A 461 27.85 21.28 -17.39
C GLY A 461 26.91 20.45 -16.54
N TYR A 462 27.36 20.15 -15.32
CA TYR A 462 26.67 19.22 -14.41
C TYR A 462 25.42 19.78 -13.73
N SER A 463 25.25 21.11 -13.70
CA SER A 463 24.06 21.78 -13.14
C SER A 463 22.86 21.76 -14.10
N ALA A 464 23.05 21.32 -15.34
CA ALA A 464 21.97 21.23 -16.32
C ALA A 464 20.86 20.28 -15.85
N GLU A 465 19.61 20.77 -15.92
CA GLU A 465 18.43 19.95 -15.62
C GLU A 465 18.19 18.97 -16.76
N ILE A 466 18.14 17.68 -16.44
CA ILE A 466 17.88 16.59 -17.39
C ILE A 466 16.59 15.86 -17.05
N ARG A 467 15.99 15.26 -18.07
CA ARG A 467 14.84 14.35 -17.98
C ARG A 467 14.96 13.29 -19.08
N SER A 468 14.36 12.15 -18.84
CA SER A 468 14.48 10.98 -19.72
C SER A 468 14.15 11.30 -21.19
N GLY A 469 13.15 12.14 -21.46
CA GLY A 469 12.75 12.51 -22.84
C GLY A 469 13.71 13.43 -23.60
N LEU A 470 14.71 14.02 -22.94
CA LEU A 470 15.71 14.90 -23.56
C LEU A 470 16.99 14.16 -23.98
N LEU A 471 17.16 12.92 -23.58
CA LEU A 471 18.34 12.11 -23.81
C LEU A 471 18.03 10.94 -24.76
N SER A 472 18.96 10.64 -25.64
CA SER A 472 18.90 9.41 -26.45
C SER A 472 19.03 8.16 -25.57
N PRO A 473 18.62 6.98 -26.04
CA PRO A 473 18.80 5.71 -25.28
C PRO A 473 20.26 5.49 -24.87
N GLY A 474 21.22 5.72 -25.76
CA GLY A 474 22.65 5.58 -25.46
C GLY A 474 23.14 6.57 -24.42
N GLU A 475 22.72 7.85 -24.48
CA GLU A 475 23.07 8.84 -23.45
C GLU A 475 22.53 8.48 -22.08
N ARG A 476 21.30 7.94 -22.00
CA ARG A 476 20.76 7.41 -20.72
C ARG A 476 21.59 6.26 -20.17
N GLN A 477 22.04 5.36 -21.05
CA GLN A 477 22.94 4.26 -20.64
C GLN A 477 24.28 4.80 -20.13
N LEU A 478 24.90 5.77 -20.81
CA LEU A 478 26.14 6.39 -20.34
C LEU A 478 25.99 7.08 -18.98
N VAL A 479 24.86 7.77 -18.73
CA VAL A 479 24.57 8.35 -17.40
C VAL A 479 24.45 7.25 -16.33
N ALA A 480 23.76 6.14 -16.64
CA ALA A 480 23.62 5.03 -15.69
C ALA A 480 24.95 4.32 -15.43
N LEU A 481 25.79 4.16 -16.47
CA LEU A 481 27.14 3.59 -16.35
C LEU A 481 28.05 4.49 -15.49
N ALA A 482 28.06 5.82 -15.73
CA ALA A 482 28.83 6.77 -14.93
C ALA A 482 28.39 6.75 -13.45
N ARG A 483 27.07 6.71 -13.20
CA ARG A 483 26.49 6.55 -11.86
C ARG A 483 26.98 5.29 -11.16
N ALA A 484 26.98 4.17 -11.85
CA ALA A 484 27.45 2.91 -11.31
C ALA A 484 28.97 2.89 -11.12
N TYR A 485 29.72 3.55 -11.99
CA TYR A 485 31.17 3.66 -11.88
C TYR A 485 31.60 4.39 -10.60
N LEU A 486 30.81 5.35 -10.14
CA LEU A 486 31.04 6.10 -8.90
C LEU A 486 30.76 5.29 -7.62
N THR A 487 30.08 4.14 -7.71
CA THR A 487 29.79 3.34 -6.51
C THR A 487 31.03 2.63 -5.99
N PRO A 488 31.15 2.40 -4.68
CA PRO A 488 32.25 1.59 -4.11
C PRO A 488 32.04 0.09 -4.33
N ALA A 489 31.00 -0.32 -5.07
CA ALA A 489 30.63 -1.70 -5.29
C ALA A 489 31.77 -2.49 -5.98
N ARG A 490 32.18 -3.59 -5.35
CA ARG A 490 33.18 -4.50 -5.91
C ARG A 490 32.58 -5.59 -6.79
N LEU A 491 31.28 -5.87 -6.67
CA LEU A 491 30.53 -6.74 -7.60
C LEU A 491 29.70 -5.86 -8.53
N VAL A 492 30.04 -5.87 -9.81
CA VAL A 492 29.35 -5.13 -10.87
C VAL A 492 28.71 -6.10 -11.84
N ILE A 493 27.44 -5.90 -12.14
CA ILE A 493 26.69 -6.68 -13.14
C ILE A 493 26.12 -5.73 -14.18
N LEU A 494 26.48 -5.92 -15.43
CA LEU A 494 25.98 -5.18 -16.60
C LEU A 494 24.97 -6.09 -17.33
N ASP A 495 23.66 -5.84 -17.13
CA ASP A 495 22.61 -6.59 -17.82
C ASP A 495 22.22 -5.87 -19.12
N GLU A 496 22.90 -6.22 -20.20
CA GLU A 496 22.75 -5.58 -21.53
C GLU A 496 22.90 -4.05 -21.48
N ALA A 497 23.62 -3.55 -20.48
CA ALA A 497 23.68 -2.13 -20.14
C ALA A 497 24.39 -1.26 -21.19
N THR A 498 24.93 -1.86 -22.24
CA THR A 498 25.65 -1.19 -23.36
C THR A 498 24.97 -1.39 -24.71
N CYS A 499 23.77 -2.01 -24.76
CA CYS A 499 23.12 -2.43 -26.00
C CYS A 499 22.73 -1.26 -26.95
N HIS A 500 22.55 -0.03 -26.42
CA HIS A 500 22.24 1.17 -27.23
C HIS A 500 23.48 2.03 -27.53
N LEU A 501 24.68 1.56 -27.18
CA LEU A 501 25.92 2.24 -27.47
C LEU A 501 26.48 1.77 -28.84
N ASP A 502 27.22 2.64 -29.52
CA ASP A 502 28.04 2.23 -30.63
C ASP A 502 29.22 1.32 -30.15
N PRO A 503 29.83 0.52 -31.01
CA PRO A 503 30.86 -0.44 -30.61
C PRO A 503 32.08 0.18 -29.90
N VAL A 504 32.41 1.45 -30.21
CA VAL A 504 33.55 2.15 -29.60
C VAL A 504 33.19 2.61 -28.18
N ALA A 505 32.01 3.18 -27.99
CA ALA A 505 31.51 3.62 -26.71
C ALA A 505 31.26 2.39 -25.77
N GLU A 506 30.73 1.28 -26.32
CA GLU A 506 30.57 0.00 -25.60
C GLU A 506 31.91 -0.51 -25.09
N ALA A 507 32.92 -0.62 -26.00
CA ALA A 507 34.25 -1.10 -25.60
C ALA A 507 34.87 -0.23 -24.51
N ARG A 508 34.79 1.09 -24.66
CA ARG A 508 35.31 2.06 -23.69
C ARG A 508 34.67 1.87 -22.31
N ALA A 509 33.34 1.77 -22.27
CA ALA A 509 32.62 1.61 -21.02
C ALA A 509 32.96 0.26 -20.33
N GLU A 510 32.91 -0.86 -21.07
CA GLU A 510 33.23 -2.18 -20.52
C GLU A 510 34.68 -2.27 -20.04
N GLU A 511 35.64 -1.73 -20.80
CA GLU A 511 37.05 -1.66 -20.37
C GLU A 511 37.24 -0.80 -19.13
N ALA A 512 36.51 0.31 -18.99
CA ALA A 512 36.55 1.13 -17.79
C ALA A 512 36.14 0.31 -16.55
N PHE A 513 35.07 -0.48 -16.64
CA PHE A 513 34.65 -1.38 -15.56
C PHE A 513 35.61 -2.55 -15.34
N ALA A 514 36.20 -3.11 -16.39
CA ALA A 514 37.16 -4.20 -16.29
C ALA A 514 38.49 -3.81 -15.60
N ARG A 515 38.83 -2.51 -15.59
CA ARG A 515 40.01 -1.95 -14.88
C ARG A 515 39.75 -1.70 -13.39
N ARG A 516 38.48 -1.74 -12.94
CA ARG A 516 38.15 -1.57 -11.54
C ARG A 516 38.47 -2.82 -10.73
N ASP A 517 38.80 -2.62 -9.46
CA ASP A 517 38.93 -3.74 -8.52
C ASP A 517 37.58 -4.39 -8.27
N GLY A 518 37.55 -5.73 -8.31
CA GLY A 518 36.37 -6.54 -8.02
C GLY A 518 35.92 -7.40 -9.19
N THR A 519 34.76 -8.01 -9.07
CA THR A 519 34.20 -8.97 -10.02
C THR A 519 33.23 -8.30 -10.97
N LEU A 520 33.41 -8.52 -12.28
CA LEU A 520 32.56 -7.99 -13.33
C LEU A 520 31.81 -9.11 -14.06
N LEU A 521 30.48 -9.06 -14.09
CA LEU A 521 29.63 -9.92 -14.90
C LEU A 521 28.97 -9.07 -15.99
N VAL A 522 29.16 -9.41 -17.27
CA VAL A 522 28.56 -8.73 -18.41
C VAL A 522 27.63 -9.71 -19.13
N ILE A 523 26.33 -9.42 -19.17
CA ILE A 523 25.41 -10.15 -20.04
C ILE A 523 25.60 -9.59 -21.45
N ALA A 524 26.27 -10.41 -22.29
CA ALA A 524 26.73 -9.98 -23.59
C ALA A 524 25.70 -10.32 -24.68
N HIS A 525 25.43 -9.33 -25.53
CA HIS A 525 24.63 -9.45 -26.76
C HIS A 525 25.48 -9.42 -28.04
N ARG A 526 26.77 -9.11 -27.92
CA ARG A 526 27.71 -9.03 -29.03
C ARG A 526 28.93 -9.89 -28.76
N LEU A 527 29.49 -10.47 -29.82
CA LEU A 527 30.71 -11.28 -29.73
C LEU A 527 31.88 -10.47 -29.17
N THR A 528 32.01 -9.20 -29.57
CA THR A 528 33.08 -8.30 -29.10
C THR A 528 33.07 -8.13 -27.59
N SER A 529 31.90 -8.07 -26.96
CA SER A 529 31.75 -8.00 -25.51
C SER A 529 32.17 -9.32 -24.84
N ALA A 530 31.77 -10.47 -25.42
CA ALA A 530 32.18 -11.78 -24.92
C ALA A 530 33.71 -12.00 -25.02
N LEU A 531 34.36 -11.51 -26.10
CA LEU A 531 35.80 -11.65 -26.31
C LEU A 531 36.64 -10.76 -25.38
N ARG A 532 36.07 -9.67 -24.81
CA ARG A 532 36.76 -8.84 -23.82
C ARG A 532 36.83 -9.51 -22.43
N ALA A 533 35.91 -10.42 -22.15
CA ALA A 533 35.89 -11.15 -20.87
C ALA A 533 37.01 -12.17 -20.77
N ARG A 534 37.48 -12.42 -19.55
CA ARG A 534 38.48 -13.49 -19.28
C ARG A 534 37.86 -14.86 -19.43
N ARG A 535 36.62 -15.05 -19.03
CA ARG A 535 35.88 -16.32 -19.12
C ARG A 535 34.47 -16.08 -19.62
N ILE A 536 33.92 -17.10 -20.24
CA ILE A 536 32.58 -17.07 -20.81
C ILE A 536 31.71 -18.09 -20.08
N LEU A 537 30.57 -17.63 -19.58
CA LEU A 537 29.53 -18.45 -19.00
C LEU A 537 28.43 -18.66 -20.04
N VAL A 538 28.36 -19.87 -20.58
CA VAL A 538 27.36 -20.27 -21.56
C VAL A 538 26.15 -20.86 -20.83
N MET A 539 24.97 -20.27 -20.96
CA MET A 539 23.70 -20.79 -20.47
C MET A 539 22.96 -21.49 -21.60
N ASP A 540 22.76 -22.81 -21.42
CA ASP A 540 22.07 -23.69 -22.38
C ASP A 540 20.94 -24.45 -21.67
N GLY A 541 19.76 -23.87 -21.64
CA GLY A 541 18.64 -24.38 -20.84
C GLY A 541 18.99 -24.42 -19.35
N THR A 542 18.92 -25.60 -18.76
CA THR A 542 19.27 -25.81 -17.34
C THR A 542 20.76 -26.05 -17.12
N SER A 543 21.53 -26.25 -18.18
CA SER A 543 22.99 -26.49 -18.09
C SER A 543 23.77 -25.19 -18.22
N VAL A 544 24.88 -25.10 -17.50
CA VAL A 544 25.79 -23.94 -17.53
C VAL A 544 27.22 -24.42 -17.66
N ARG A 545 27.98 -23.77 -18.55
CA ARG A 545 29.40 -24.07 -18.73
C ARG A 545 30.22 -22.80 -18.61
N LEU A 546 31.34 -22.88 -17.95
CA LEU A 546 32.26 -21.77 -17.73
C LEU A 546 33.67 -22.14 -18.19
N GLY A 547 34.25 -21.33 -19.07
CA GLY A 547 35.62 -21.55 -19.57
C GLY A 547 36.14 -20.39 -20.39
N ALA A 548 37.36 -20.50 -20.91
CA ALA A 548 37.93 -19.54 -21.85
C ALA A 548 37.22 -19.60 -23.21
N HIS A 549 37.35 -18.56 -24.04
CA HIS A 549 36.73 -18.48 -25.37
C HIS A 549 37.01 -19.71 -26.24
N THR A 550 38.28 -20.09 -26.37
CA THR A 550 38.71 -21.24 -27.18
C THR A 550 38.20 -22.57 -26.64
N GLU A 551 38.14 -22.70 -25.33
CA GLU A 551 37.59 -23.88 -24.65
C GLU A 551 36.08 -24.00 -24.88
N MET A 552 35.37 -22.89 -24.79
CA MET A 552 33.90 -22.86 -25.00
C MET A 552 33.51 -23.10 -26.45
N LEU A 553 34.30 -22.65 -27.42
CA LEU A 553 34.11 -23.01 -28.83
C LEU A 553 34.16 -24.52 -29.08
N ALA A 554 35.05 -25.21 -28.39
CA ALA A 554 35.19 -26.66 -28.53
C ALA A 554 34.16 -27.45 -27.71
N ALA A 555 33.79 -26.94 -26.53
CA ALA A 555 32.97 -27.65 -25.53
C ALA A 555 31.47 -27.40 -25.65
N SER A 556 31.03 -26.28 -26.25
CA SER A 556 29.63 -25.89 -26.36
C SER A 556 29.21 -25.65 -27.82
N PRO A 557 28.43 -26.56 -28.41
CA PRO A 557 27.86 -26.35 -29.76
C PRO A 557 27.03 -25.08 -29.82
N LEU A 558 26.23 -24.78 -28.80
CA LEU A 558 25.45 -23.55 -28.70
C LEU A 558 26.32 -22.29 -28.78
N TYR A 559 27.49 -22.31 -28.09
CA TYR A 559 28.40 -21.16 -28.17
C TYR A 559 29.02 -21.02 -29.54
N ALA A 560 29.41 -22.13 -30.17
CA ALA A 560 29.92 -22.11 -31.55
C ALA A 560 28.90 -21.56 -32.53
N ASP A 561 27.63 -21.96 -32.42
CA ASP A 561 26.53 -21.44 -33.23
C ASP A 561 26.30 -19.92 -32.99
N LEU A 562 26.30 -19.47 -31.74
CA LEU A 562 26.18 -18.05 -31.42
C LEU A 562 27.32 -17.23 -32.03
N VAL A 563 28.55 -17.73 -31.96
CA VAL A 563 29.71 -17.06 -32.56
C VAL A 563 29.58 -17.02 -34.09
N GLY A 564 29.13 -18.11 -34.74
CA GLY A 564 28.85 -18.15 -36.18
C GLY A 564 27.79 -17.12 -36.60
N HIS A 565 26.71 -16.98 -35.83
CA HIS A 565 25.67 -15.98 -36.10
C HIS A 565 26.13 -14.53 -35.86
N TRP A 566 27.05 -14.32 -34.93
CA TRP A 566 27.61 -12.98 -34.65
C TRP A 566 28.67 -12.54 -35.64
N ASN A 567 29.22 -13.47 -36.43
CA ASN A 567 30.28 -13.21 -37.42
C ASN A 567 29.76 -13.54 -38.83
N PRO A 568 28.87 -12.74 -39.44
CA PRO A 568 28.25 -13.04 -40.75
C PRO A 568 29.24 -13.02 -41.94
N THR A 569 30.50 -12.63 -41.75
CA THR A 569 31.49 -12.50 -42.82
C THR A 569 32.06 -13.86 -43.31
N ASP A 570 31.96 -14.93 -42.52
CA ASP A 570 32.48 -16.24 -42.90
C ASP A 570 31.47 -17.14 -43.67
N THR A 571 30.22 -16.71 -43.85
CA THR A 571 29.19 -17.51 -44.53
C THR A 571 29.09 -17.24 -46.05
N GLN A 572 29.83 -16.29 -46.61
CA GLN A 572 29.80 -16.01 -48.04
C GLN A 572 30.83 -16.79 -48.89
N GLU A 573 31.73 -17.59 -48.28
CA GLU A 573 32.70 -18.40 -49.05
C GLU A 573 32.31 -19.89 -49.20
N LEU A 574 31.13 -20.32 -48.78
CA LEU A 574 30.68 -21.71 -48.90
C LEU A 574 29.39 -21.89 -49.70
N VAL A 575 29.27 -21.22 -50.90
CA VAL A 575 28.32 -21.66 -51.94
C VAL A 575 29.09 -21.69 -53.27
N PRO A 576 29.31 -22.89 -53.86
CA PRO A 576 29.90 -23.01 -55.19
C PRO A 576 28.95 -22.51 -56.30
#